data_621a2460d0fecf114554a418a68e3be6
#
_entry.id   621a2460d0fecf114554a418a68e3be6
#
_cell.length_a   1.000
_cell.length_b   1.000
_cell.length_c   1.000
_cell.angle_alpha   90.00
_cell.angle_beta   90.00
_cell.angle_gamma   90.00
#
_symmetry.space_group_name_H-M   'P 1'
#
loop_
_entity.id
_entity.type
_entity.pdbx_description
1 polymer ?
#
loop_
_entity_poly.entity_id
_entity_poly.type
_entity_poly.pdbx_seq_one_letter_code
_entity_poly.pdbx_strand_id
1 'polypeptide(L)'
;KCGGTLIDHIEKALYSHAGAYPALVQAFAAYYGGDCTWCNREDDARDKGLRMSKMQYLPAALGGKLCFEVGSELDRLHEIPTLHSDRLTLDALTEKDKLPYNALCLDEERNRLWGYDWHKDYDGSPMEEYFLSVAREDFRLRRCVNFAVRLGEDFIGEAVLYNPDWQGGM
;
A
#
# COMPACT_ATOMS: atom_id res chain seq x y z
N LYS A 1 17.81 -12.73 12.51
CA LYS A 1 17.84 -14.13 12.97
C LYS A 1 16.64 -14.43 13.85
N CYS A 2 16.09 -15.61 13.74
CA CYS A 2 14.99 -16.06 14.56
C CYS A 2 15.12 -17.57 14.81
N GLY A 3 15.18 -18.00 16.08
CA GLY A 3 15.17 -19.43 16.46
C GLY A 3 16.21 -20.31 15.76
N GLY A 4 17.44 -19.84 15.59
CA GLY A 4 18.50 -20.59 14.87
C GLY A 4 18.36 -20.56 13.34
N THR A 5 17.49 -19.70 12.82
CA THR A 5 17.31 -19.48 11.38
C THR A 5 17.81 -18.09 11.00
N LEU A 6 18.70 -18.03 10.01
CA LEU A 6 19.03 -16.81 9.30
C LEU A 6 17.92 -16.52 8.31
N ILE A 7 17.43 -15.29 8.26
CA ILE A 7 16.39 -14.89 7.31
C ILE A 7 16.99 -13.87 6.35
N ASP A 8 16.86 -14.15 5.06
CA ASP A 8 17.33 -13.32 3.97
C ASP A 8 16.10 -12.70 3.29
N HIS A 9 15.77 -11.46 3.68
CA HIS A 9 14.56 -10.77 3.22
C HIS A 9 14.69 -10.19 1.84
N ILE A 10 15.81 -9.50 1.57
CA ILE A 10 16.01 -8.75 0.33
C ILE A 10 17.46 -8.81 -0.09
N GLU A 11 17.69 -9.18 -1.34
CA GLU A 11 18.99 -9.14 -2.00
C GLU A 11 18.96 -8.13 -3.15
N LYS A 12 20.00 -7.32 -3.26
CA LYS A 12 20.17 -6.37 -4.36
C LYS A 12 21.60 -6.43 -4.86
N ALA A 13 21.77 -6.77 -6.13
CA ALA A 13 23.07 -6.77 -6.81
C ALA A 13 22.93 -6.21 -8.24
N LEU A 14 24.04 -5.78 -8.83
CA LEU A 14 24.06 -5.31 -10.21
C LEU A 14 23.97 -6.51 -11.17
N TYR A 15 22.96 -6.52 -12.04
CA TYR A 15 22.76 -7.58 -13.05
C TYR A 15 23.91 -7.66 -14.06
N SER A 16 24.66 -6.58 -14.23
CA SER A 16 25.83 -6.56 -15.13
C SER A 16 27.01 -7.43 -14.67
N HIS A 17 26.97 -7.93 -13.42
CA HIS A 17 28.02 -8.76 -12.84
C HIS A 17 27.52 -10.17 -12.66
N ALA A 18 27.91 -11.06 -13.57
CA ALA A 18 27.56 -12.48 -13.48
C ALA A 18 28.05 -13.07 -12.14
N GLY A 19 27.17 -13.79 -11.44
CA GLY A 19 27.50 -14.40 -10.15
C GLY A 19 27.43 -13.47 -8.93
N ALA A 20 27.04 -12.20 -9.09
CA ALA A 20 26.95 -11.25 -7.99
C ALA A 20 25.93 -11.68 -6.91
N TYR A 21 24.77 -12.18 -7.31
CA TYR A 21 23.74 -12.67 -6.37
C TYR A 21 24.21 -13.91 -5.57
N PRO A 22 24.73 -15.00 -6.21
CA PRO A 22 25.29 -16.11 -5.46
C PRO A 22 26.41 -15.72 -4.50
N ALA A 23 27.30 -14.83 -4.91
CA ALA A 23 28.39 -14.35 -4.07
C ALA A 23 27.86 -13.57 -2.85
N LEU A 24 26.83 -12.73 -3.05
CA LEU A 24 26.19 -11.98 -1.97
C LEU A 24 25.55 -12.92 -0.95
N VAL A 25 24.78 -13.91 -1.41
CA VAL A 25 24.15 -14.91 -0.53
C VAL A 25 25.18 -15.68 0.26
N GLN A 26 26.25 -16.13 -0.40
CA GLN A 26 27.34 -16.86 0.25
C GLN A 26 28.03 -16.00 1.32
N ALA A 27 28.38 -14.77 0.99
CA ALA A 27 29.02 -13.83 1.92
C ALA A 27 28.11 -13.52 3.12
N PHE A 28 26.82 -13.28 2.87
CA PHE A 28 25.83 -13.04 3.92
C PHE A 28 25.68 -14.23 4.86
N ALA A 29 25.53 -15.43 4.30
CA ALA A 29 25.43 -16.65 5.09
C ALA A 29 26.72 -16.94 5.89
N ALA A 30 27.90 -16.74 5.29
CA ALA A 30 29.18 -16.93 5.97
C ALA A 30 29.37 -15.95 7.12
N TYR A 31 28.99 -14.70 6.94
CA TYR A 31 29.19 -13.66 7.95
C TYR A 31 28.17 -13.72 9.09
N TYR A 32 26.89 -13.95 8.77
CA TYR A 32 25.81 -13.89 9.74
C TYR A 32 25.29 -15.26 10.19
N GLY A 33 25.59 -16.35 9.48
CA GLY A 33 24.99 -17.66 9.68
C GLY A 33 25.68 -18.57 10.70
N GLY A 34 26.84 -18.18 11.31
CA GLY A 34 27.67 -19.09 12.08
C GLY A 34 26.99 -19.83 13.24
N ASP A 35 25.92 -19.31 13.80
CA ASP A 35 25.10 -19.91 14.87
C ASP A 35 23.73 -20.40 14.39
N CYS A 36 23.49 -20.39 13.08
CA CYS A 36 22.20 -20.77 12.46
C CYS A 36 22.31 -22.14 11.79
N THR A 37 21.29 -22.97 11.97
CA THR A 37 21.16 -24.27 11.29
C THR A 37 20.50 -24.11 9.93
N TRP A 38 19.65 -23.10 9.77
CA TRP A 38 18.84 -22.86 8.60
C TRP A 38 19.06 -21.47 8.03
N CYS A 39 18.95 -21.36 6.71
CA CYS A 39 18.80 -20.09 6.01
C CYS A 39 17.46 -20.10 5.27
N ASN A 40 16.54 -19.22 5.69
CA ASN A 40 15.27 -19.03 5.01
C ASN A 40 15.41 -17.87 4.04
N ARG A 41 15.21 -18.14 2.75
CA ARG A 41 15.26 -17.17 1.67
C ARG A 41 13.87 -16.73 1.21
N GLU A 42 12.89 -16.94 2.06
CA GLU A 42 11.49 -16.54 1.86
C GLU A 42 10.87 -17.06 0.55
N ASP A 43 9.79 -16.43 0.11
CA ASP A 43 9.07 -16.89 -1.07
C ASP A 43 9.67 -16.34 -2.39
N ASP A 44 9.13 -16.79 -3.48
CA ASP A 44 9.51 -16.38 -4.84
C ASP A 44 8.58 -15.29 -5.41
N ALA A 45 7.70 -14.72 -4.61
CA ALA A 45 6.70 -13.73 -5.01
C ALA A 45 5.93 -14.11 -6.31
N ARG A 46 5.80 -15.41 -6.59
CA ARG A 46 5.24 -15.98 -7.84
C ARG A 46 6.06 -15.66 -9.11
N ASP A 47 7.26 -15.10 -8.97
CA ASP A 47 8.18 -14.87 -10.08
C ASP A 47 8.91 -16.14 -10.48
N LYS A 48 8.79 -16.56 -11.76
CA LYS A 48 9.39 -17.80 -12.26
C LYS A 48 10.91 -17.75 -12.27
N GLY A 49 11.51 -16.60 -12.58
CA GLY A 49 12.95 -16.41 -12.59
C GLY A 49 13.54 -16.49 -11.20
N LEU A 50 12.88 -15.85 -10.23
CA LEU A 50 13.29 -15.91 -8.83
C LEU A 50 13.15 -17.33 -8.27
N ARG A 51 12.08 -18.04 -8.61
CA ARG A 51 11.90 -19.45 -8.26
C ARG A 51 13.04 -20.32 -8.79
N MET A 52 13.35 -20.19 -10.08
CA MET A 52 14.45 -20.94 -10.69
C MET A 52 15.78 -20.65 -9.99
N SER A 53 16.07 -19.39 -9.73
CA SER A 53 17.27 -18.98 -9.02
C SER A 53 17.34 -19.59 -7.60
N LYS A 54 16.27 -19.54 -6.83
CA LYS A 54 16.22 -20.13 -5.47
C LYS A 54 16.36 -21.65 -5.48
N MET A 55 15.75 -22.33 -6.46
CA MET A 55 15.84 -23.80 -6.61
C MET A 55 17.24 -24.29 -6.99
N GLN A 56 18.08 -23.46 -7.60
CA GLN A 56 19.48 -23.82 -7.90
C GLN A 56 20.32 -24.07 -6.65
N TYR A 57 19.89 -23.53 -5.50
CA TYR A 57 20.56 -23.79 -4.21
C TYR A 57 20.20 -25.14 -3.58
N LEU A 58 19.38 -25.96 -4.24
CA LEU A 58 18.94 -27.28 -3.77
C LEU A 58 18.36 -27.18 -2.34
N PRO A 59 17.26 -26.44 -2.14
CA PRO A 59 16.73 -26.20 -0.80
C PRO A 59 16.43 -27.51 -0.07
N ALA A 60 16.79 -27.59 1.21
CA ALA A 60 16.55 -28.75 2.04
C ALA A 60 15.06 -28.98 2.35
N ALA A 61 14.26 -27.90 2.31
CA ALA A 61 12.81 -27.95 2.47
C ALA A 61 12.16 -26.79 1.73
N LEU A 62 10.92 -26.99 1.28
CA LEU A 62 10.05 -25.96 0.77
C LEU A 62 8.92 -25.74 1.75
N GLY A 63 8.86 -24.54 2.32
CA GLY A 63 7.77 -24.13 3.21
C GLY A 63 6.50 -23.85 2.39
N GLY A 64 5.34 -24.27 2.90
CA GLY A 64 4.06 -23.83 2.37
C GLY A 64 3.77 -22.40 2.81
N LYS A 65 3.31 -21.56 1.87
CA LYS A 65 2.77 -20.23 2.16
C LYS A 65 1.26 -20.29 2.09
N LEU A 66 0.60 -19.97 3.18
CA LEU A 66 -0.85 -19.80 3.20
C LEU A 66 -1.14 -18.33 2.98
N CYS A 67 -1.91 -18.03 1.96
CA CYS A 67 -2.46 -16.69 1.76
C CYS A 67 -3.88 -16.68 2.28
N PHE A 68 -4.16 -15.79 3.21
CA PHE A 68 -5.52 -15.55 3.70
C PHE A 68 -5.99 -14.24 3.08
N GLU A 69 -7.14 -14.29 2.45
CA GLU A 69 -7.86 -13.10 2.06
C GLU A 69 -8.82 -12.78 3.21
N VAL A 70 -8.51 -11.73 3.94
CA VAL A 70 -9.42 -11.22 4.97
C VAL A 70 -10.21 -10.12 4.28
N GLY A 71 -11.53 -10.32 4.19
CA GLY A 71 -12.42 -9.27 3.70
C GLY A 71 -12.22 -8.00 4.52
N SER A 72 -12.08 -6.87 3.85
CA SER A 72 -11.93 -5.58 4.50
C SER A 72 -13.22 -5.21 5.23
N GLU A 73 -13.12 -4.54 6.38
CA GLU A 73 -14.28 -3.93 7.03
C GLU A 73 -14.93 -2.88 6.10
N LEU A 74 -14.18 -2.31 5.15
CA LEU A 74 -14.74 -1.42 4.12
C LEU A 74 -15.77 -2.13 3.23
N ASP A 75 -15.63 -3.43 2.99
CA ASP A 75 -16.58 -4.21 2.19
C ASP A 75 -17.96 -4.30 2.87
N ARG A 76 -18.00 -4.13 4.19
CA ARG A 76 -19.21 -4.17 5.01
C ARG A 76 -19.87 -2.80 5.20
N LEU A 77 -19.19 -1.72 4.88
CA LEU A 77 -19.75 -0.38 4.99
C LEU A 77 -20.76 -0.12 3.88
N HIS A 78 -22.01 0.04 4.23
CA HIS A 78 -23.06 0.45 3.28
C HIS A 78 -23.12 1.96 3.12
N GLU A 79 -22.70 2.70 4.15
CA GLU A 79 -22.65 4.16 4.20
C GLU A 79 -21.39 4.59 4.96
N ILE A 80 -20.94 5.82 4.71
CA ILE A 80 -19.81 6.40 5.42
C ILE A 80 -20.29 6.79 6.83
N PRO A 81 -19.69 6.22 7.89
CA PRO A 81 -20.11 6.51 9.25
C PRO A 81 -19.71 7.93 9.68
N THR A 82 -20.46 8.52 10.58
CA THR A 82 -20.06 9.74 11.27
C THR A 82 -19.24 9.39 12.51
N LEU A 83 -18.02 9.94 12.59
CA LEU A 83 -17.11 9.74 13.70
C LEU A 83 -16.92 11.07 14.44
N HIS A 84 -16.83 11.01 15.75
CA HIS A 84 -16.66 12.20 16.59
C HIS A 84 -15.43 12.08 17.46
N SER A 85 -14.71 13.19 17.59
CA SER A 85 -13.72 13.42 18.64
C SER A 85 -14.18 14.59 19.51
N ASP A 86 -13.37 15.00 20.47
CA ASP A 86 -13.69 16.14 21.34
C ASP A 86 -13.93 17.45 20.58
N ARG A 87 -13.32 17.61 19.41
CA ARG A 87 -13.35 18.86 18.64
C ARG A 87 -13.81 18.69 17.20
N LEU A 88 -13.65 17.50 16.64
CA LEU A 88 -13.82 17.26 15.22
C LEU A 88 -14.92 16.24 14.95
N THR A 89 -15.60 16.44 13.84
CA THR A 89 -16.49 15.45 13.24
C THR A 89 -15.90 15.02 11.89
N LEU A 90 -15.90 13.72 11.64
CA LEU A 90 -15.58 13.13 10.35
C LEU A 90 -16.86 12.50 9.81
N ASP A 91 -17.30 12.92 8.65
CA ASP A 91 -18.51 12.41 8.02
C ASP A 91 -18.38 12.33 6.49
N ALA A 92 -19.45 11.91 5.82
CA ALA A 92 -19.46 11.81 4.38
C ALA A 92 -19.36 13.19 3.71
N LEU A 93 -18.59 13.27 2.63
CA LEU A 93 -18.59 14.42 1.72
C LEU A 93 -19.98 14.59 1.07
N THR A 94 -20.51 15.81 1.11
CA THR A 94 -21.82 16.17 0.59
C THR A 94 -21.71 17.24 -0.49
N GLU A 95 -22.84 17.59 -1.12
CA GLU A 95 -22.87 18.70 -2.10
C GLU A 95 -22.46 20.05 -1.49
N LYS A 96 -22.64 20.24 -0.18
CA LYS A 96 -22.21 21.47 0.52
C LYS A 96 -20.69 21.62 0.53
N ASP A 97 -19.98 20.50 0.48
CA ASP A 97 -18.52 20.45 0.58
C ASP A 97 -17.84 20.62 -0.77
N LYS A 98 -18.60 20.62 -1.88
CA LYS A 98 -18.06 20.63 -3.24
C LYS A 98 -17.02 21.73 -3.45
N LEU A 99 -17.34 22.97 -3.12
CA LEU A 99 -16.42 24.09 -3.34
C LEU A 99 -15.18 24.04 -2.44
N PRO A 100 -15.29 23.87 -1.11
CA PRO A 100 -14.12 23.79 -0.26
C PRO A 100 -13.30 22.51 -0.52
N TYR A 101 -13.94 21.41 -0.88
CA TYR A 101 -13.24 20.17 -1.23
C TYR A 101 -12.46 20.32 -2.54
N ASN A 102 -13.05 20.93 -3.57
CA ASN A 102 -12.33 21.25 -4.80
C ASN A 102 -11.14 22.17 -4.56
N ALA A 103 -11.30 23.20 -3.74
CA ALA A 103 -10.20 24.10 -3.37
C ALA A 103 -9.05 23.34 -2.69
N LEU A 104 -9.37 22.41 -1.80
CA LEU A 104 -8.38 21.55 -1.14
C LEU A 104 -7.66 20.63 -2.14
N CYS A 105 -8.40 20.00 -3.07
CA CYS A 105 -7.84 19.06 -4.04
C CYS A 105 -7.01 19.75 -5.13
N LEU A 106 -7.31 21.00 -5.44
CA LEU A 106 -6.58 21.82 -6.42
C LEU A 106 -5.39 22.57 -5.81
N ASP A 107 -5.16 22.51 -4.50
CA ASP A 107 -4.03 23.16 -3.86
C ASP A 107 -2.71 22.51 -4.34
N GLU A 108 -1.98 23.26 -5.19
CA GLU A 108 -0.75 22.77 -5.82
C GLU A 108 0.37 22.53 -4.81
N GLU A 109 0.45 23.33 -3.74
CA GLU A 109 1.48 23.16 -2.71
C GLU A 109 1.22 21.89 -1.89
N ARG A 110 -0.02 21.67 -1.47
CA ARG A 110 -0.44 20.42 -0.83
C ARG A 110 -0.11 19.22 -1.71
N ASN A 111 -0.51 19.27 -2.97
CA ASN A 111 -0.32 18.17 -3.92
C ASN A 111 1.16 17.90 -4.17
N ARG A 112 1.98 18.93 -4.29
CA ARG A 112 3.43 18.81 -4.42
C ARG A 112 4.08 18.15 -3.20
N LEU A 113 3.65 18.53 -1.99
CA LEU A 113 4.17 17.94 -0.75
C LEU A 113 3.74 16.49 -0.56
N TRP A 114 2.55 16.15 -1.01
CA TRP A 114 2.02 14.79 -0.93
C TRP A 114 2.47 13.89 -2.10
N GLY A 115 2.98 14.46 -3.19
CA GLY A 115 3.37 13.72 -4.39
C GLY A 115 2.18 13.29 -5.26
N TYR A 116 1.02 13.92 -5.09
CA TYR A 116 -0.17 13.64 -5.88
C TYR A 116 -0.26 14.55 -7.10
N ASP A 117 -0.59 13.97 -8.25
CA ASP A 117 -0.80 14.68 -9.52
C ASP A 117 -2.13 14.24 -10.13
N TRP A 118 -3.19 14.98 -9.80
CA TRP A 118 -4.54 14.69 -10.27
C TRP A 118 -4.71 14.80 -11.80
N HIS A 119 -3.82 15.51 -12.48
CA HIS A 119 -3.90 15.65 -13.94
C HIS A 119 -3.73 14.32 -14.67
N LYS A 120 -3.07 13.35 -14.06
CA LYS A 120 -2.84 12.04 -14.66
C LYS A 120 -4.10 11.22 -14.83
N ASP A 121 -5.03 11.39 -13.89
CA ASP A 121 -6.26 10.60 -13.82
C ASP A 121 -7.50 11.40 -14.23
N TYR A 122 -7.31 12.68 -14.58
CA TYR A 122 -8.42 13.55 -14.95
C TYR A 122 -9.04 13.14 -16.28
N ASP A 123 -10.33 12.85 -16.28
CA ASP A 123 -11.11 12.33 -17.40
C ASP A 123 -11.76 13.41 -18.29
N GLY A 124 -11.58 14.69 -17.95
CA GLY A 124 -12.18 15.83 -18.67
C GLY A 124 -13.61 16.15 -18.25
N SER A 125 -14.14 15.53 -17.20
CA SER A 125 -15.45 15.88 -16.65
C SER A 125 -15.46 17.30 -16.04
N PRO A 126 -16.65 17.90 -15.79
CA PRO A 126 -16.71 19.24 -15.18
C PRO A 126 -15.92 19.27 -13.86
N MET A 127 -14.93 20.16 -13.78
CA MET A 127 -14.02 20.26 -12.64
C MET A 127 -14.76 20.45 -11.30
N GLU A 128 -15.88 21.16 -11.33
CA GLU A 128 -16.70 21.39 -10.14
C GLU A 128 -17.26 20.10 -9.54
N GLU A 129 -17.45 19.07 -10.35
CA GLU A 129 -18.02 17.78 -9.94
C GLU A 129 -16.93 16.71 -9.74
N TYR A 130 -15.77 16.89 -10.35
CA TYR A 130 -14.78 15.84 -10.54
C TYR A 130 -14.34 15.19 -9.22
N PHE A 131 -13.79 15.94 -8.28
CA PHE A 131 -13.23 15.35 -7.06
C PHE A 131 -14.29 14.71 -6.17
N LEU A 132 -15.48 15.32 -6.06
CA LEU A 132 -16.57 14.73 -5.29
C LEU A 132 -17.09 13.44 -5.95
N SER A 133 -17.16 13.40 -7.28
CA SER A 133 -17.56 12.19 -8.01
C SER A 133 -16.54 11.07 -7.86
N VAL A 134 -15.23 11.38 -7.92
CA VAL A 134 -14.15 10.42 -7.70
C VAL A 134 -14.23 9.84 -6.28
N ALA A 135 -14.38 10.68 -5.25
CA ALA A 135 -14.49 10.22 -3.87
C ALA A 135 -15.69 9.29 -3.65
N ARG A 136 -16.82 9.58 -4.29
CA ARG A 136 -18.03 8.73 -4.25
C ARG A 136 -17.82 7.41 -4.98
N GLU A 137 -17.19 7.45 -6.15
CA GLU A 137 -16.89 6.26 -6.92
C GLU A 137 -15.89 5.35 -6.20
N ASP A 138 -14.86 5.92 -5.58
CA ASP A 138 -13.89 5.18 -4.78
C ASP A 138 -14.54 4.48 -3.58
N PHE A 139 -15.48 5.13 -2.91
CA PHE A 139 -16.26 4.48 -1.87
C PHE A 139 -17.15 3.35 -2.43
N ARG A 140 -17.84 3.60 -3.57
CA ARG A 140 -18.67 2.60 -4.24
C ARG A 140 -17.86 1.36 -4.63
N LEU A 141 -16.63 1.55 -5.11
CA LEU A 141 -15.70 0.50 -5.52
C LEU A 141 -14.88 -0.09 -4.35
N ARG A 142 -15.13 0.38 -3.12
CA ARG A 142 -14.41 -0.09 -1.92
C ARG A 142 -12.89 0.16 -1.95
N ARG A 143 -12.45 1.17 -2.67
CA ARG A 143 -11.03 1.55 -2.76
C ARG A 143 -10.59 2.35 -1.55
N CYS A 144 -11.39 3.33 -1.17
CA CYS A 144 -11.14 4.15 0.01
C CYS A 144 -12.44 4.79 0.54
N VAL A 145 -12.33 5.40 1.71
CA VAL A 145 -13.35 6.26 2.30
C VAL A 145 -12.74 7.64 2.50
N ASN A 146 -13.31 8.63 1.83
CA ASN A 146 -12.93 10.02 1.98
C ASN A 146 -13.89 10.69 2.98
N PHE A 147 -13.37 11.04 4.16
CA PHE A 147 -14.13 11.76 5.17
C PHE A 147 -13.93 13.26 5.03
N ALA A 148 -15.01 14.03 5.07
CA ALA A 148 -14.94 15.43 5.39
C ALA A 148 -14.54 15.59 6.86
N VAL A 149 -13.53 16.39 7.15
CA VAL A 149 -13.14 16.77 8.52
C VAL A 149 -13.76 18.12 8.82
N ARG A 150 -14.53 18.20 9.91
CA ARG A 150 -15.24 19.40 10.31
C ARG A 150 -14.84 19.89 11.69
N LEU A 151 -14.80 21.20 11.82
CA LEU A 151 -14.79 21.90 13.11
C LEU A 151 -16.14 22.63 13.26
N GLY A 152 -17.03 22.09 14.08
CA GLY A 152 -18.43 22.51 14.06
C GLY A 152 -19.08 22.18 12.71
N GLU A 153 -19.61 23.17 12.02
CA GLU A 153 -20.21 23.03 10.69
C GLU A 153 -19.20 23.25 9.54
N ASP A 154 -18.02 23.79 9.85
CA ASP A 154 -17.05 24.20 8.86
C ASP A 154 -16.23 23.00 8.35
N PHE A 155 -16.16 22.83 7.03
CA PHE A 155 -15.23 21.92 6.37
C PHE A 155 -13.81 22.47 6.51
N ILE A 156 -12.92 21.73 7.17
CA ILE A 156 -11.53 22.15 7.42
C ILE A 156 -10.48 21.23 6.76
N GLY A 157 -10.89 20.13 6.16
CA GLY A 157 -9.97 19.21 5.52
C GLY A 157 -10.58 17.86 5.20
N GLU A 158 -9.71 16.93 4.83
CA GLU A 158 -10.03 15.58 4.43
C GLU A 158 -9.22 14.58 5.25
N ALA A 159 -9.82 13.46 5.57
CA ALA A 159 -9.14 12.26 6.05
C ALA A 159 -9.52 11.07 5.17
N VAL A 160 -8.54 10.31 4.70
CA VAL A 160 -8.78 9.20 3.78
C VAL A 160 -8.36 7.89 4.43
N LEU A 161 -9.28 6.92 4.44
CA LEU A 161 -9.01 5.55 4.81
C LEU A 161 -8.94 4.71 3.54
N TYR A 162 -7.76 4.23 3.22
CA TYR A 162 -7.55 3.35 2.07
C TYR A 162 -7.82 1.89 2.43
N ASN A 163 -8.41 1.17 1.47
CA ASN A 163 -8.45 -0.28 1.51
C ASN A 163 -7.22 -0.80 0.74
N PRO A 164 -6.13 -1.18 1.42
CA PRO A 164 -4.91 -1.58 0.72
C PRO A 164 -5.17 -2.84 -0.09
N ASP A 165 -4.97 -2.74 -1.39
CA ASP A 165 -4.97 -3.90 -2.28
C ASP A 165 -3.65 -4.65 -2.13
N TRP A 166 -3.65 -5.67 -1.29
CA TRP A 166 -2.50 -6.54 -1.08
C TRP A 166 -2.17 -7.43 -2.29
N GLN A 167 -2.99 -7.42 -3.33
CA GLN A 167 -2.76 -8.17 -4.56
C GLN A 167 -1.88 -7.41 -5.57
N GLY A 168 -1.88 -6.09 -5.49
CA GLY A 168 -1.08 -5.21 -6.32
C GLY A 168 0.33 -4.98 -5.77
N GLY A 169 1.03 -6.01 -5.35
CA GLY A 169 2.32 -5.94 -4.67
C GLY A 169 3.26 -4.83 -5.18
N MET A 170 3.84 -4.07 -4.22
CA MET A 170 4.98 -3.19 -4.50
C MET A 170 6.19 -4.02 -4.98
#